data_f888d6e5cd97a1f6d26827fdd69bbf86
#
_entry.id   f888d6e5cd97a1f6d26827fdd69bbf86
#
_cell.length_a   1.000
_cell.length_b   1.000
_cell.length_c   1.000
_cell.angle_alpha   90.00
_cell.angle_beta   90.00
_cell.angle_gamma   90.00
#
_symmetry.space_group_name_H-M   'P 1'
#
loop_
_entity.id
_entity.type
_entity.pdbx_description
1 polymer ?
#
loop_
_entity_poly.entity_id
_entity_poly.type
_entity_poly.pdbx_seq_one_letter_code
_entity_poly.pdbx_strand_id
1 'polypeptide(L)'
;MGMSVPERRVIVIGGGAAGMMASIFAGKAGARVTLLERGEKLGKKVYITGKGRCNVTNDCTLDEFLHEVARNPRFLYSALSFFSPQDMMQLLEGAGCPVVVQRGRRVFPATEKASDVTRTLARLMQQSGVEVRYGSRVQALMTETAEDGALHVTGVRLMDGTALPAERVILATGGLSCPLTGSTGDGYRLAESVGHTTTPRMGVLSAIETDCDWCGRLQGLALKNVTLTLKKGKKVLYSDLGEMLFTHFGISGPLTLTMSCHLPENLAEANVTLDLKPGLTAQQLDTRLQRELAEDSRRQLRNVLPRLLPSSFAEIFPELCGVDGSKVCAQVTKEEREKLVSALKALPIPLKKLAPIEEAIVTRGGVNVREIDPATMESRKVSGLYFAGEVIDVDAHTGGYNLQIAWATGALAGQSAGEEEEIEAI
;
A
#
# COMPACT_ATOMS: atom_id res chain seq x y z
N MET A 1 -3.59 47.90 -22.29
CA MET A 1 -2.50 47.19 -21.60
C MET A 1 -3.21 46.24 -20.62
N GLY A 2 -3.35 44.98 -20.97
CA GLY A 2 -3.90 44.01 -20.05
C GLY A 2 -2.93 43.83 -18.90
N MET A 3 -3.37 44.06 -17.67
CA MET A 3 -2.63 43.65 -16.49
C MET A 3 -2.48 42.14 -16.56
N SER A 4 -1.27 41.62 -16.75
CA SER A 4 -1.03 40.17 -16.60
C SER A 4 -1.34 39.84 -15.16
N VAL A 5 -2.34 38.99 -14.95
CA VAL A 5 -2.59 38.37 -13.65
C VAL A 5 -1.25 37.72 -13.23
N PRO A 6 -0.74 37.99 -12.02
CA PRO A 6 0.50 37.40 -11.58
C PRO A 6 0.37 35.89 -11.58
N GLU A 7 1.22 35.22 -12.36
CA GLU A 7 1.24 33.76 -12.51
C GLU A 7 1.51 33.11 -11.14
N ARG A 8 0.55 32.32 -10.62
CA ARG A 8 0.66 31.64 -9.32
C ARG A 8 1.81 30.64 -9.31
N ARG A 9 2.71 30.79 -8.34
CA ARG A 9 3.86 29.88 -8.16
C ARG A 9 3.48 28.75 -7.24
N VAL A 10 3.60 27.51 -7.74
CA VAL A 10 3.35 26.28 -6.99
C VAL A 10 4.65 25.49 -6.87
N ILE A 11 5.04 25.15 -5.64
CA ILE A 11 6.16 24.25 -5.39
C ILE A 11 5.61 22.88 -5.00
N VAL A 12 6.05 21.83 -5.70
CA VAL A 12 5.74 20.43 -5.38
C VAL A 12 6.98 19.78 -4.78
N ILE A 13 6.88 19.20 -3.58
CA ILE A 13 7.99 18.55 -2.89
C ILE A 13 7.87 17.04 -3.02
N GLY A 14 8.77 16.44 -3.79
CA GLY A 14 8.85 15.00 -4.06
C GLY A 14 8.39 14.61 -5.46
N GLY A 15 9.28 14.01 -6.24
CA GLY A 15 9.06 13.56 -7.63
C GLY A 15 8.57 12.11 -7.72
N GLY A 16 7.79 11.65 -6.73
CA GLY A 16 7.09 10.36 -6.74
C GLY A 16 5.80 10.38 -7.56
N ALA A 17 5.00 9.34 -7.43
CA ALA A 17 3.70 9.19 -8.08
C ALA A 17 2.81 10.42 -7.88
N ALA A 18 2.52 10.76 -6.62
CA ALA A 18 1.66 11.88 -6.27
C ALA A 18 2.20 13.23 -6.77
N GLY A 19 3.51 13.47 -6.59
CA GLY A 19 4.11 14.75 -7.00
C GLY A 19 4.15 14.95 -8.51
N MET A 20 4.39 13.91 -9.30
CA MET A 20 4.30 14.00 -10.75
C MET A 20 2.90 14.38 -11.21
N MET A 21 1.86 13.75 -10.64
CA MET A 21 0.47 14.07 -10.97
C MET A 21 0.09 15.47 -10.49
N ALA A 22 0.45 15.85 -9.27
CA ALA A 22 0.21 17.19 -8.75
C ALA A 22 0.82 18.26 -9.65
N SER A 23 2.05 18.05 -10.12
CA SER A 23 2.72 18.98 -11.02
C SER A 23 2.03 19.10 -12.37
N ILE A 24 1.57 17.99 -12.96
CA ILE A 24 0.84 17.98 -14.23
C ILE A 24 -0.46 18.78 -14.10
N PHE A 25 -1.24 18.53 -13.05
CA PHE A 25 -2.53 19.18 -12.88
C PHE A 25 -2.42 20.64 -12.49
N ALA A 26 -1.47 21.02 -11.64
CA ALA A 26 -1.20 22.41 -11.32
C ALA A 26 -0.74 23.22 -12.56
N GLY A 27 0.14 22.62 -13.39
CA GLY A 27 0.55 23.26 -14.65
C GLY A 27 -0.58 23.39 -15.66
N LYS A 28 -1.46 22.39 -15.78
CA LYS A 28 -2.66 22.46 -16.62
C LYS A 28 -3.67 23.51 -16.12
N ALA A 29 -3.75 23.75 -14.82
CA ALA A 29 -4.57 24.79 -14.21
C ALA A 29 -3.95 26.21 -14.37
N GLY A 30 -2.80 26.35 -15.05
CA GLY A 30 -2.18 27.64 -15.38
C GLY A 30 -1.12 28.12 -14.39
N ALA A 31 -0.76 27.33 -13.37
CA ALA A 31 0.27 27.72 -12.42
C ALA A 31 1.69 27.53 -12.99
N ARG A 32 2.62 28.37 -12.51
CA ARG A 32 4.06 28.16 -12.70
C ARG A 32 4.57 27.15 -11.66
N VAL A 33 4.85 25.93 -12.10
CA VAL A 33 5.16 24.81 -11.23
C VAL A 33 6.66 24.54 -11.19
N THR A 34 7.21 24.43 -9.96
CA THR A 34 8.55 23.90 -9.71
C THR A 34 8.45 22.63 -8.87
N LEU A 35 8.85 21.49 -9.42
CA LEU A 35 8.95 20.24 -8.69
C LEU A 35 10.36 20.07 -8.13
N LEU A 36 10.47 19.85 -6.82
CA LEU A 36 11.71 19.62 -6.09
C LEU A 36 11.86 18.13 -5.78
N GLU A 37 12.85 17.48 -6.40
CA GLU A 37 13.18 16.08 -6.14
C GLU A 37 14.58 16.02 -5.47
N ARG A 38 14.65 15.38 -4.31
CA ARG A 38 15.91 15.24 -3.56
C ARG A 38 16.93 14.33 -4.24
N GLY A 39 16.44 13.36 -5.03
CA GLY A 39 17.28 12.41 -5.77
C GLY A 39 17.59 12.88 -7.19
N GLU A 40 18.16 11.97 -7.96
CA GLU A 40 18.59 12.22 -9.34
C GLU A 40 17.54 11.74 -10.38
N LYS A 41 16.42 11.14 -9.93
CA LYS A 41 15.46 10.48 -10.81
C LYS A 41 14.05 10.54 -10.24
N LEU A 42 13.08 10.87 -11.10
CA LEU A 42 11.66 10.81 -10.79
C LEU A 42 11.15 9.37 -10.65
N GLY A 43 10.12 9.18 -9.86
CA GLY A 43 9.34 7.95 -9.79
C GLY A 43 10.09 6.71 -9.29
N LYS A 44 11.16 6.84 -8.50
CA LYS A 44 11.97 5.70 -8.04
C LYS A 44 11.12 4.59 -7.42
N LYS A 45 10.14 4.91 -6.57
CA LYS A 45 9.27 3.90 -5.96
C LYS A 45 8.33 3.27 -6.99
N VAL A 46 7.87 4.03 -8.01
CA VAL A 46 7.06 3.50 -9.11
C VAL A 46 7.79 2.38 -9.87
N TYR A 47 9.10 2.53 -10.09
CA TYR A 47 9.91 1.52 -10.78
C TYR A 47 9.93 0.16 -10.10
N ILE A 48 9.82 0.08 -8.78
CA ILE A 48 9.87 -1.20 -8.05
C ILE A 48 8.49 -1.83 -7.86
N THR A 49 7.41 -1.08 -8.10
CA THR A 49 6.04 -1.60 -7.96
C THR A 49 5.74 -2.70 -8.98
N GLY A 50 4.88 -3.65 -8.61
CA GLY A 50 4.49 -4.75 -9.49
C GLY A 50 5.67 -5.60 -9.97
N LYS A 51 6.76 -5.72 -9.18
CA LYS A 51 8.02 -6.40 -9.55
C LYS A 51 8.67 -5.79 -10.80
N GLY A 52 8.71 -4.46 -10.87
CA GLY A 52 9.31 -3.71 -11.98
C GLY A 52 8.38 -3.45 -13.16
N ARG A 53 7.12 -3.96 -13.11
CA ARG A 53 6.13 -3.79 -14.18
C ARG A 53 5.24 -2.57 -13.99
N CYS A 54 5.15 -2.01 -12.79
CA CYS A 54 4.21 -0.97 -12.35
C CYS A 54 2.75 -1.43 -12.44
N ASN A 55 2.19 -1.88 -11.32
CA ASN A 55 0.74 -2.06 -11.21
C ASN A 55 0.08 -0.68 -11.03
N VAL A 56 -0.29 -0.05 -12.15
CA VAL A 56 -0.66 1.36 -12.24
C VAL A 56 -1.91 1.68 -11.41
N THR A 57 -2.94 0.84 -11.54
CA THR A 57 -4.23 0.98 -10.89
C THR A 57 -4.98 -0.34 -10.88
N ASN A 58 -6.23 -0.32 -10.44
CA ASN A 58 -7.18 -1.43 -10.54
C ASN A 58 -8.41 -0.98 -11.31
N ASP A 59 -8.84 -1.76 -12.30
CA ASP A 59 -10.02 -1.46 -13.12
C ASP A 59 -11.31 -1.83 -12.36
N CYS A 60 -11.63 -1.05 -11.34
CA CYS A 60 -12.81 -1.24 -10.49
C CYS A 60 -13.61 0.06 -10.34
N THR A 61 -14.85 -0.06 -9.87
CA THR A 61 -15.71 1.08 -9.55
C THR A 61 -15.22 1.79 -8.28
N LEU A 62 -15.71 3.02 -8.05
CA LEU A 62 -15.39 3.79 -6.83
C LEU A 62 -15.76 3.02 -5.55
N ASP A 63 -16.95 2.42 -5.51
CA ASP A 63 -17.40 1.68 -4.33
C ASP A 63 -16.52 0.44 -4.07
N GLU A 64 -16.21 -0.32 -5.11
CA GLU A 64 -15.27 -1.46 -5.00
C GLU A 64 -13.90 -0.99 -4.54
N PHE A 65 -13.41 0.14 -5.05
CA PHE A 65 -12.13 0.71 -4.65
C PHE A 65 -12.11 1.07 -3.16
N LEU A 66 -13.14 1.76 -2.68
CA LEU A 66 -13.22 2.19 -1.27
C LEU A 66 -13.27 1.00 -0.29
N HIS A 67 -13.79 -0.16 -0.72
CA HIS A 67 -13.72 -1.39 0.08
C HIS A 67 -12.30 -1.95 0.24
N GLU A 68 -11.41 -1.65 -0.71
CA GLU A 68 -10.00 -2.06 -0.67
C GLU A 68 -9.11 -1.10 0.12
N VAL A 69 -9.64 0.06 0.53
CA VAL A 69 -8.93 1.02 1.37
C VAL A 69 -9.06 0.61 2.84
N ALA A 70 -7.94 0.21 3.44
CA ALA A 70 -7.92 -0.30 4.80
C ALA A 70 -8.04 0.82 5.86
N ARG A 71 -7.62 2.06 5.52
CA ARG A 71 -7.61 3.18 6.45
C ARG A 71 -8.15 4.47 5.82
N ASN A 72 -9.10 5.11 6.50
CA ASN A 72 -9.73 6.38 6.11
C ASN A 72 -10.36 6.39 4.70
N PRO A 73 -11.14 5.37 4.27
CA PRO A 73 -11.66 5.30 2.91
C PRO A 73 -12.52 6.51 2.52
N ARG A 74 -13.34 7.03 3.44
CA ARG A 74 -14.23 8.17 3.17
C ARG A 74 -13.50 9.45 2.80
N PHE A 75 -12.28 9.64 3.32
CA PHE A 75 -11.44 10.79 3.00
C PHE A 75 -11.09 10.84 1.52
N LEU A 76 -10.97 9.70 0.86
CA LEU A 76 -10.54 9.60 -0.54
C LEU A 76 -11.68 9.78 -1.56
N TYR A 77 -12.93 9.91 -1.10
CA TYR A 77 -14.09 9.97 -2.00
C TYR A 77 -13.95 11.07 -3.06
N SER A 78 -13.64 12.32 -2.65
CA SER A 78 -13.50 13.45 -3.58
C SER A 78 -12.34 13.25 -4.55
N ALA A 79 -11.17 12.82 -4.06
CA ALA A 79 -10.01 12.60 -4.91
C ALA A 79 -10.23 11.49 -5.95
N LEU A 80 -10.85 10.38 -5.56
CA LEU A 80 -11.16 9.27 -6.48
C LEU A 80 -12.33 9.59 -7.43
N SER A 81 -13.26 10.46 -7.03
CA SER A 81 -14.31 10.98 -7.91
C SER A 81 -13.76 11.98 -8.91
N PHE A 82 -12.75 12.78 -8.52
CA PHE A 82 -12.07 13.73 -9.40
C PHE A 82 -11.14 13.03 -10.40
N PHE A 83 -10.42 12.01 -9.96
CA PHE A 83 -9.47 11.26 -10.79
C PHE A 83 -9.57 9.75 -10.51
N SER A 84 -10.43 9.09 -11.25
CA SER A 84 -10.73 7.66 -11.12
C SER A 84 -9.62 6.75 -11.67
N PRO A 85 -9.69 5.43 -11.40
CA PRO A 85 -8.86 4.43 -12.10
C PRO A 85 -8.96 4.51 -13.62
N GLN A 86 -10.16 4.74 -14.16
CA GLN A 86 -10.41 4.85 -15.59
C GLN A 86 -9.77 6.10 -16.18
N ASP A 87 -9.77 7.24 -15.45
CA ASP A 87 -9.09 8.46 -15.87
C ASP A 87 -7.56 8.24 -15.96
N MET A 88 -6.97 7.48 -15.02
CA MET A 88 -5.55 7.14 -15.09
C MET A 88 -5.22 6.26 -16.31
N MET A 89 -6.08 5.28 -16.63
CA MET A 89 -5.91 4.46 -17.83
C MET A 89 -5.98 5.33 -19.08
N GLN A 90 -7.00 6.17 -19.20
CA GLN A 90 -7.18 7.08 -20.33
C GLN A 90 -6.02 8.09 -20.48
N LEU A 91 -5.53 8.63 -19.35
CA LEU A 91 -4.37 9.54 -19.36
C LEU A 91 -3.12 8.88 -19.97
N LEU A 92 -2.83 7.65 -19.57
CA LEU A 92 -1.67 6.91 -20.08
C LEU A 92 -1.85 6.53 -21.55
N GLU A 93 -3.01 6.01 -21.93
CA GLU A 93 -3.33 5.62 -23.31
C GLU A 93 -3.30 6.83 -24.24
N GLY A 94 -3.95 7.92 -23.86
CA GLY A 94 -3.95 9.19 -24.61
C GLY A 94 -2.56 9.80 -24.74
N ALA A 95 -1.66 9.51 -23.78
CA ALA A 95 -0.26 9.90 -23.86
C ALA A 95 0.63 8.87 -24.55
N GLY A 96 0.09 7.82 -25.20
CA GLY A 96 0.83 6.82 -25.95
C GLY A 96 1.55 5.76 -25.09
N CYS A 97 1.04 5.50 -23.88
CA CYS A 97 1.44 4.38 -23.03
C CYS A 97 0.24 3.45 -22.84
N PRO A 98 0.00 2.50 -23.77
CA PRO A 98 -1.13 1.59 -23.69
C PRO A 98 -1.03 0.71 -22.46
N VAL A 99 -2.21 0.40 -21.87
CA VAL A 99 -2.33 -0.42 -20.68
C VAL A 99 -3.14 -1.69 -20.93
N VAL A 100 -2.95 -2.70 -20.09
CA VAL A 100 -3.67 -3.98 -20.13
C VAL A 100 -4.20 -4.34 -18.76
N VAL A 101 -5.43 -4.85 -18.73
CA VAL A 101 -6.06 -5.37 -17.53
C VAL A 101 -5.73 -6.86 -17.39
N GLN A 102 -5.14 -7.25 -16.28
CA GLN A 102 -4.79 -8.63 -15.95
C GLN A 102 -5.71 -9.20 -14.87
N ARG A 103 -5.49 -10.48 -14.51
CA ARG A 103 -6.25 -11.17 -13.45
C ARG A 103 -6.34 -10.31 -12.19
N GLY A 104 -7.52 -10.22 -11.60
CA GLY A 104 -7.82 -9.39 -10.43
C GLY A 104 -7.95 -7.91 -10.77
N ARG A 105 -8.30 -7.61 -12.02
CA ARG A 105 -8.49 -6.25 -12.56
C ARG A 105 -7.25 -5.34 -12.42
N ARG A 106 -6.08 -5.92 -12.21
CA ARG A 106 -4.81 -5.16 -12.09
C ARG A 106 -4.40 -4.61 -13.44
N VAL A 107 -4.06 -3.34 -13.47
CA VAL A 107 -3.67 -2.61 -14.69
C VAL A 107 -2.17 -2.45 -14.77
N PHE A 108 -1.59 -2.86 -15.89
CA PHE A 108 -0.16 -2.74 -16.18
C PHE A 108 0.06 -2.05 -17.53
N PRO A 109 1.19 -1.36 -17.74
CA PRO A 109 1.58 -0.96 -19.09
C PRO A 109 1.72 -2.21 -19.97
N ALA A 110 1.29 -2.11 -21.22
CA ALA A 110 1.32 -3.25 -22.16
C ALA A 110 2.74 -3.81 -22.38
N THR A 111 3.75 -2.99 -22.19
CA THR A 111 5.18 -3.36 -22.26
C THR A 111 5.68 -4.08 -21.00
N GLU A 112 4.89 -4.12 -19.94
CA GLU A 112 5.27 -4.60 -18.61
C GLU A 112 6.51 -3.89 -18.02
N LYS A 113 6.77 -2.63 -18.40
CA LYS A 113 7.92 -1.84 -17.94
C LYS A 113 7.47 -0.58 -17.19
N ALA A 114 7.77 -0.49 -15.90
CA ALA A 114 7.50 0.70 -15.09
C ALA A 114 8.15 1.98 -15.64
N SER A 115 9.26 1.84 -16.39
CA SER A 115 9.94 2.94 -17.07
C SER A 115 9.06 3.69 -18.07
N ASP A 116 8.11 3.01 -18.71
CA ASP A 116 7.27 3.63 -19.73
C ASP A 116 6.21 4.51 -19.08
N VAL A 117 5.67 4.10 -17.93
CA VAL A 117 4.77 4.94 -17.12
C VAL A 117 5.49 6.21 -16.65
N THR A 118 6.65 6.07 -16.02
CA THR A 118 7.38 7.23 -15.49
C THR A 118 7.88 8.17 -16.59
N ARG A 119 8.29 7.64 -17.76
CA ARG A 119 8.69 8.45 -18.93
C ARG A 119 7.49 9.22 -19.49
N THR A 120 6.33 8.59 -19.56
CA THR A 120 5.09 9.21 -20.03
C THR A 120 4.69 10.36 -19.11
N LEU A 121 4.69 10.14 -17.78
CA LEU A 121 4.39 11.21 -16.81
C LEU A 121 5.41 12.36 -16.88
N ALA A 122 6.70 12.06 -17.00
CA ALA A 122 7.73 13.09 -17.14
C ALA A 122 7.52 13.95 -18.41
N ARG A 123 7.10 13.34 -19.52
CA ARG A 123 6.74 14.07 -20.75
C ARG A 123 5.50 14.94 -20.55
N LEU A 124 4.47 14.44 -19.88
CA LEU A 124 3.27 15.22 -19.55
C LEU A 124 3.61 16.43 -18.66
N MET A 125 4.49 16.26 -17.67
CA MET A 125 5.00 17.37 -16.86
C MET A 125 5.69 18.43 -17.71
N GLN A 126 6.57 18.02 -18.63
CA GLN A 126 7.24 18.93 -19.57
C GLN A 126 6.23 19.69 -20.44
N GLN A 127 5.21 19.02 -20.95
CA GLN A 127 4.13 19.63 -21.75
C GLN A 127 3.29 20.63 -20.93
N SER A 128 3.19 20.42 -19.62
CA SER A 128 2.50 21.32 -18.69
C SER A 128 3.43 22.44 -18.14
N GLY A 129 4.61 22.62 -18.70
CA GLY A 129 5.53 23.71 -18.30
C GLY A 129 6.22 23.54 -16.95
N VAL A 130 6.25 22.33 -16.40
CA VAL A 130 6.83 22.05 -15.06
C VAL A 130 8.36 22.12 -15.09
N GLU A 131 8.95 22.98 -14.24
CA GLU A 131 10.38 22.99 -13.95
C GLU A 131 10.72 21.90 -12.93
N VAL A 132 11.62 20.97 -13.26
CA VAL A 132 12.09 19.94 -12.33
C VAL A 132 13.49 20.26 -11.83
N ARG A 133 13.66 20.35 -10.50
CA ARG A 133 14.95 20.54 -9.84
C ARG A 133 15.34 19.28 -9.07
N TYR A 134 16.34 18.58 -9.57
CA TYR A 134 16.94 17.43 -8.91
C TYR A 134 17.95 17.83 -7.85
N GLY A 135 18.28 16.92 -6.93
CA GLY A 135 19.21 17.19 -5.82
C GLY A 135 18.69 18.23 -4.82
N SER A 136 17.41 18.58 -4.90
CA SER A 136 16.79 19.68 -4.16
C SER A 136 16.01 19.17 -2.94
N ARG A 137 16.71 18.99 -1.83
CA ARG A 137 16.09 18.56 -0.55
C ARG A 137 15.59 19.77 0.23
N VAL A 138 14.31 19.75 0.61
CA VAL A 138 13.67 20.81 1.39
C VAL A 138 14.00 20.63 2.87
N GLN A 139 14.48 21.70 3.50
CA GLN A 139 14.80 21.78 4.92
C GLN A 139 13.57 22.22 5.73
N ALA A 140 12.86 23.26 5.27
CA ALA A 140 11.73 23.86 6.00
C ALA A 140 10.68 24.44 5.06
N LEU A 141 9.43 24.47 5.52
CA LEU A 141 8.40 25.32 4.95
C LEU A 141 8.61 26.75 5.47
N MET A 142 8.38 27.75 4.61
CA MET A 142 8.35 29.15 4.97
C MET A 142 6.90 29.56 5.14
N THR A 143 6.56 30.19 6.25
CA THR A 143 5.20 30.61 6.57
C THR A 143 5.18 32.01 7.15
N GLU A 144 4.07 32.72 6.96
CA GLU A 144 3.78 34.01 7.57
C GLU A 144 2.41 33.97 8.23
N THR A 145 2.24 34.73 9.31
CA THR A 145 0.96 34.87 9.98
C THR A 145 0.28 36.13 9.45
N ALA A 146 -0.93 35.99 8.90
CA ALA A 146 -1.73 37.10 8.45
C ALA A 146 -2.29 37.92 9.64
N GLU A 147 -2.86 39.09 9.34
CA GLU A 147 -3.44 39.99 10.36
C GLU A 147 -4.57 39.36 11.16
N ASP A 148 -5.31 38.41 10.58
CA ASP A 148 -6.37 37.62 11.21
C ASP A 148 -5.86 36.44 12.05
N GLY A 149 -4.54 36.24 12.11
CA GLY A 149 -3.88 35.14 12.82
C GLY A 149 -3.78 33.85 12.02
N ALA A 150 -4.27 33.78 10.79
CA ALA A 150 -4.15 32.60 9.93
C ALA A 150 -2.70 32.42 9.44
N LEU A 151 -2.24 31.18 9.41
CA LEU A 151 -0.91 30.83 8.91
C LEU A 151 -0.97 30.54 7.41
N HIS A 152 -0.13 31.23 6.64
CA HIS A 152 -0.02 31.04 5.19
C HIS A 152 1.38 30.54 4.82
N VAL A 153 1.47 29.62 3.83
CA VAL A 153 2.76 29.25 3.25
C VAL A 153 3.26 30.36 2.31
N THR A 154 4.56 30.67 2.40
CA THR A 154 5.21 31.68 1.52
C THR A 154 6.35 31.11 0.69
N GLY A 155 6.57 29.79 0.81
CA GLY A 155 7.58 29.07 0.04
C GLY A 155 8.29 28.00 0.84
N VAL A 156 9.49 27.66 0.40
CA VAL A 156 10.33 26.62 1.02
C VAL A 156 11.78 27.08 1.13
N ARG A 157 12.51 26.50 2.10
CA ARG A 157 13.96 26.64 2.23
C ARG A 157 14.63 25.30 1.94
N LEU A 158 15.62 25.29 1.07
CA LEU A 158 16.43 24.12 0.76
C LEU A 158 17.54 23.90 1.80
N MET A 159 18.14 22.70 1.80
CA MET A 159 19.24 22.36 2.72
C MET A 159 20.49 23.19 2.52
N ASP A 160 20.73 23.76 1.34
CA ASP A 160 21.82 24.68 1.03
C ASP A 160 21.56 26.13 1.48
N GLY A 161 20.39 26.38 2.11
CA GLY A 161 19.95 27.68 2.56
C GLY A 161 19.15 28.49 1.53
N THR A 162 19.07 28.05 0.27
CA THR A 162 18.30 28.74 -0.78
C THR A 162 16.82 28.82 -0.40
N ALA A 163 16.26 30.05 -0.44
CA ALA A 163 14.85 30.28 -0.26
C ALA A 163 14.14 30.33 -1.62
N LEU A 164 13.08 29.59 -1.79
CA LEU A 164 12.24 29.56 -2.98
C LEU A 164 10.84 30.04 -2.61
N PRO A 165 10.44 31.26 -3.00
CA PRO A 165 9.12 31.79 -2.69
C PRO A 165 8.05 31.14 -3.57
N ALA A 166 6.90 30.84 -2.97
CA ALA A 166 5.72 30.34 -3.66
C ALA A 166 4.45 30.63 -2.85
N GLU A 167 3.34 30.84 -3.53
CA GLU A 167 2.03 31.05 -2.92
C GLU A 167 1.38 29.75 -2.47
N ARG A 168 1.77 28.61 -3.09
CA ARG A 168 1.24 27.27 -2.79
C ARG A 168 2.38 26.25 -2.73
N VAL A 169 2.25 25.31 -1.80
CA VAL A 169 3.21 24.18 -1.63
C VAL A 169 2.45 22.86 -1.49
N ILE A 170 2.84 21.85 -2.25
CA ILE A 170 2.27 20.51 -2.19
C ILE A 170 3.30 19.55 -1.61
N LEU A 171 3.00 18.93 -0.46
CA LEU A 171 3.80 17.88 0.14
C LEU A 171 3.43 16.52 -0.47
N ALA A 172 4.31 15.96 -1.31
CA ALA A 172 4.14 14.68 -2.00
C ALA A 172 5.36 13.75 -1.78
N THR A 173 5.90 13.77 -0.56
CA THR A 173 7.19 13.16 -0.19
C THR A 173 7.17 11.66 0.03
N GLY A 174 6.00 11.03 -0.01
CA GLY A 174 5.83 9.62 0.34
C GLY A 174 5.93 9.36 1.85
N GLY A 175 6.07 8.11 2.24
CA GLY A 175 6.12 7.65 3.62
C GLY A 175 7.54 7.35 4.13
N LEU A 176 7.68 6.19 4.83
CA LEU A 176 8.94 5.67 5.39
C LEU A 176 9.38 4.36 4.73
N SER A 177 8.45 3.66 4.05
CA SER A 177 8.77 2.39 3.40
C SER A 177 9.66 2.59 2.16
N CYS A 178 10.56 1.63 1.92
CA CYS A 178 11.52 1.67 0.82
C CYS A 178 12.39 2.94 0.79
N PRO A 179 13.15 3.30 1.83
CA PRO A 179 13.86 4.58 1.98
C PRO A 179 14.89 4.84 0.87
N LEU A 180 15.43 3.81 0.23
CA LEU A 180 16.32 3.93 -0.94
C LEU A 180 15.64 4.58 -2.14
N THR A 181 14.30 4.62 -2.16
CA THR A 181 13.53 5.31 -3.21
C THR A 181 13.31 6.79 -2.94
N GLY A 182 13.69 7.29 -1.76
CA GLY A 182 13.52 8.68 -1.34
C GLY A 182 12.49 8.91 -0.23
N SER A 183 11.73 7.87 0.15
CA SER A 183 10.71 7.93 1.21
C SER A 183 11.37 7.85 2.60
N THR A 184 11.78 8.98 3.16
CA THR A 184 12.57 9.06 4.41
C THR A 184 11.83 9.77 5.54
N GLY A 185 10.54 10.10 5.35
CA GLY A 185 9.73 10.78 6.35
C GLY A 185 9.95 12.30 6.45
N ASP A 186 10.68 12.91 5.51
CA ASP A 186 10.90 14.36 5.50
C ASP A 186 9.57 15.15 5.51
N GLY A 187 8.52 14.64 4.83
CA GLY A 187 7.20 15.28 4.79
C GLY A 187 6.50 15.33 6.15
N TYR A 188 6.66 14.31 6.96
CA TYR A 188 6.09 14.32 8.33
C TYR A 188 6.72 15.41 9.18
N ARG A 189 8.06 15.50 9.16
CA ARG A 189 8.80 16.56 9.86
C ARG A 189 8.39 17.95 9.38
N LEU A 190 8.22 18.14 8.07
CA LEU A 190 7.78 19.42 7.49
C LEU A 190 6.36 19.76 7.94
N ALA A 191 5.42 18.82 7.91
CA ALA A 191 4.06 19.03 8.35
C ALA A 191 3.98 19.31 9.87
N GLU A 192 4.71 18.55 10.68
CA GLU A 192 4.78 18.74 12.13
C GLU A 192 5.36 20.11 12.52
N SER A 193 6.32 20.64 11.73
CA SER A 193 6.94 21.96 11.99
C SER A 193 5.97 23.13 11.84
N VAL A 194 4.86 22.95 11.15
CA VAL A 194 3.81 23.95 10.96
C VAL A 194 2.50 23.59 11.68
N GLY A 195 2.58 22.70 12.69
CA GLY A 195 1.51 22.40 13.63
C GLY A 195 0.58 21.25 13.23
N HIS A 196 0.87 20.51 12.15
CA HIS A 196 0.11 19.30 11.84
C HIS A 196 0.45 18.16 12.80
N THR A 197 -0.54 17.32 13.06
CA THR A 197 -0.34 16.06 13.80
C THR A 197 -0.17 14.89 12.84
N THR A 198 0.65 13.94 13.24
CA THR A 198 0.82 12.69 12.50
C THR A 198 0.36 11.51 13.36
N THR A 199 -0.26 10.51 12.74
CA THR A 199 -0.61 9.26 13.39
C THR A 199 0.60 8.33 13.47
N PRO A 200 0.61 7.33 14.39
CA PRO A 200 1.69 6.35 14.48
C PRO A 200 1.94 5.66 13.15
N ARG A 201 3.20 5.54 12.76
CA ARG A 201 3.63 4.97 11.48
C ARG A 201 4.07 3.53 11.65
N MET A 202 3.60 2.66 10.77
CA MET A 202 3.99 1.25 10.72
C MET A 202 4.09 0.77 9.27
N GLY A 203 4.90 -0.25 9.03
CA GLY A 203 4.96 -0.91 7.72
C GLY A 203 3.76 -1.82 7.52
N VAL A 204 3.04 -1.65 6.40
CA VAL A 204 1.96 -2.54 5.98
C VAL A 204 2.23 -3.09 4.59
N LEU A 205 1.43 -4.05 4.14
CA LEU A 205 1.74 -4.89 3.00
C LEU A 205 3.14 -5.51 3.19
N SER A 206 3.35 -6.08 4.37
CA SER A 206 4.63 -6.56 4.87
C SER A 206 4.58 -8.04 5.21
N ALA A 207 5.72 -8.70 5.13
CA ALA A 207 5.90 -10.04 5.69
C ALA A 207 5.83 -9.99 7.22
N ILE A 208 5.52 -11.14 7.83
CA ILE A 208 5.34 -11.25 9.28
C ILE A 208 6.26 -12.32 9.81
N GLU A 209 7.08 -11.96 10.79
CA GLU A 209 7.87 -12.91 11.56
C GLU A 209 6.96 -13.67 12.53
N THR A 210 7.14 -14.98 12.63
CA THR A 210 6.33 -15.86 13.47
C THR A 210 7.17 -16.56 14.52
N ASP A 211 6.54 -16.96 15.62
CA ASP A 211 7.17 -17.81 16.65
C ASP A 211 7.04 -19.31 16.31
N CYS A 212 7.01 -19.64 15.03
CA CYS A 212 6.88 -20.99 14.50
C CYS A 212 8.24 -21.49 14.02
N ASP A 213 8.93 -22.33 14.76
CA ASP A 213 10.22 -22.92 14.35
C ASP A 213 10.10 -23.72 13.04
N TRP A 214 8.92 -24.27 12.78
CA TRP A 214 8.64 -25.07 11.59
C TRP A 214 8.46 -24.23 10.30
N CYS A 215 8.17 -22.92 10.39
CA CYS A 215 8.02 -22.06 9.20
C CYS A 215 9.29 -22.05 8.34
N GLY A 216 10.45 -22.00 8.98
CA GLY A 216 11.75 -22.05 8.28
C GLY A 216 11.99 -23.35 7.53
N ARG A 217 11.48 -24.49 8.05
CA ARG A 217 11.53 -25.82 7.38
C ARG A 217 10.70 -25.86 6.09
N LEU A 218 9.75 -24.93 5.94
CA LEU A 218 8.87 -24.78 4.77
C LEU A 218 9.27 -23.60 3.87
N GLN A 219 10.44 -23.00 4.09
CA GLN A 219 10.91 -21.85 3.28
C GLN A 219 10.76 -22.10 1.77
N GLY A 220 10.13 -21.15 1.08
CA GLY A 220 9.87 -21.21 -0.37
C GLY A 220 8.60 -21.96 -0.76
N LEU A 221 7.93 -22.66 0.18
CA LEU A 221 6.66 -23.29 -0.10
C LEU A 221 5.56 -22.24 -0.22
N ALA A 222 4.95 -22.14 -1.42
CA ALA A 222 3.74 -21.37 -1.65
C ALA A 222 2.51 -22.27 -1.55
N LEU A 223 1.60 -21.94 -0.63
CA LEU A 223 0.29 -22.55 -0.53
C LEU A 223 -0.70 -21.79 -1.40
N LYS A 224 -1.52 -22.53 -2.14
CA LYS A 224 -2.60 -21.98 -2.97
C LYS A 224 -3.94 -22.46 -2.46
N ASN A 225 -4.97 -21.62 -2.65
CA ASN A 225 -6.34 -21.92 -2.25
C ASN A 225 -6.44 -22.32 -0.75
N VAL A 226 -5.79 -21.52 0.10
CA VAL A 226 -5.89 -21.60 1.56
C VAL A 226 -6.61 -20.37 2.09
N THR A 227 -7.22 -20.47 3.28
CA THR A 227 -7.84 -19.32 3.94
C THR A 227 -7.01 -18.91 5.14
N LEU A 228 -6.62 -17.63 5.19
CA LEU A 228 -5.93 -17.03 6.32
C LEU A 228 -6.92 -16.15 7.08
N THR A 229 -7.10 -16.44 8.37
CA THR A 229 -8.06 -15.72 9.22
C THR A 229 -7.33 -15.04 10.39
N LEU A 230 -7.54 -13.75 10.56
CA LEU A 230 -7.08 -12.94 11.69
C LEU A 230 -8.26 -12.61 12.59
N LYS A 231 -8.13 -12.87 13.90
CA LYS A 231 -9.11 -12.50 14.91
C LYS A 231 -8.49 -11.69 16.04
N LYS A 232 -9.28 -10.81 16.64
CA LYS A 232 -9.03 -10.19 17.95
C LYS A 232 -10.15 -10.63 18.90
N GLY A 233 -9.84 -11.53 19.81
CA GLY A 233 -10.84 -12.24 20.60
C GLY A 233 -11.85 -12.96 19.72
N LYS A 234 -13.14 -12.61 19.81
CA LYS A 234 -14.20 -13.20 18.97
C LYS A 234 -14.41 -12.49 17.63
N LYS A 235 -13.85 -11.29 17.45
CA LYS A 235 -14.04 -10.46 16.24
C LYS A 235 -13.08 -10.91 15.15
N VAL A 236 -13.62 -11.25 13.98
CA VAL A 236 -12.83 -11.45 12.75
C VAL A 236 -12.45 -10.07 12.21
N LEU A 237 -11.14 -9.81 12.10
CA LEU A 237 -10.61 -8.58 11.52
C LEU A 237 -10.31 -8.75 10.02
N TYR A 238 -9.90 -9.98 9.63
CA TYR A 238 -9.62 -10.33 8.24
C TYR A 238 -9.85 -11.83 8.04
N SER A 239 -10.38 -12.21 6.91
CA SER A 239 -10.45 -13.61 6.46
C SER A 239 -10.59 -13.63 4.95
N ASP A 240 -9.65 -14.26 4.25
CA ASP A 240 -9.69 -14.32 2.78
C ASP A 240 -9.07 -15.61 2.26
N LEU A 241 -9.48 -16.01 1.05
CA LEU A 241 -9.02 -17.16 0.30
C LEU A 241 -7.96 -16.74 -0.73
N GLY A 242 -6.78 -17.38 -0.71
CA GLY A 242 -5.75 -17.01 -1.67
C GLY A 242 -4.45 -17.81 -1.56
N GLU A 243 -3.35 -17.11 -1.78
CA GLU A 243 -1.99 -17.65 -1.74
C GLU A 243 -1.21 -17.10 -0.55
N MET A 244 -0.45 -17.96 0.12
CA MET A 244 0.47 -17.64 1.20
C MET A 244 1.83 -18.29 0.94
N LEU A 245 2.91 -17.63 1.35
CA LEU A 245 4.29 -18.10 1.19
C LEU A 245 4.95 -18.25 2.56
N PHE A 246 5.62 -19.36 2.80
CA PHE A 246 6.52 -19.53 3.94
C PHE A 246 7.91 -18.98 3.62
N THR A 247 8.50 -18.27 4.59
CA THR A 247 9.85 -17.72 4.53
C THR A 247 10.71 -18.34 5.64
N HIS A 248 12.00 -18.07 5.65
CA HIS A 248 12.89 -18.55 6.70
C HIS A 248 12.58 -17.96 8.09
N PHE A 249 11.82 -16.88 8.18
CA PHE A 249 11.47 -16.20 9.43
C PHE A 249 9.97 -16.23 9.76
N GLY A 250 9.12 -16.71 8.84
CA GLY A 250 7.67 -16.70 9.07
C GLY A 250 6.87 -16.80 7.78
N ILE A 251 5.93 -15.86 7.57
CA ILE A 251 4.97 -15.90 6.47
C ILE A 251 4.99 -14.61 5.63
N SER A 252 4.64 -14.76 4.34
CA SER A 252 4.52 -13.69 3.34
C SER A 252 3.49 -14.10 2.28
N GLY A 253 3.50 -13.44 1.14
CA GLY A 253 2.57 -13.70 0.02
C GLY A 253 1.29 -12.88 0.13
N PRO A 254 0.43 -12.93 -0.91
CA PRO A 254 -0.71 -12.02 -1.04
C PRO A 254 -1.62 -11.94 0.18
N LEU A 255 -2.04 -13.09 0.73
CA LEU A 255 -2.89 -13.14 1.94
C LEU A 255 -2.22 -12.47 3.14
N THR A 256 -0.94 -12.78 3.40
CA THR A 256 -0.20 -12.22 4.53
C THR A 256 -0.01 -10.70 4.38
N LEU A 257 0.34 -10.25 3.17
CA LEU A 257 0.51 -8.83 2.90
C LEU A 257 -0.80 -8.07 3.15
N THR A 258 -1.92 -8.55 2.64
CA THR A 258 -3.23 -7.92 2.88
C THR A 258 -3.62 -8.00 4.37
N MET A 259 -3.44 -9.16 5.01
CA MET A 259 -3.72 -9.34 6.45
C MET A 259 -2.94 -8.34 7.31
N SER A 260 -1.70 -8.00 6.94
CA SER A 260 -0.88 -7.04 7.70
C SER A 260 -1.52 -5.66 7.80
N CYS A 261 -2.41 -5.29 6.86
CA CYS A 261 -3.21 -4.07 6.92
C CYS A 261 -4.32 -4.10 7.99
N HIS A 262 -4.61 -5.23 8.59
CA HIS A 262 -5.69 -5.40 9.56
C HIS A 262 -5.17 -5.76 10.97
N LEU A 263 -3.84 -5.82 11.14
CA LEU A 263 -3.25 -6.17 12.42
C LEU A 263 -3.60 -5.12 13.48
N PRO A 264 -3.92 -5.55 14.72
CA PRO A 264 -4.05 -4.65 15.85
C PRO A 264 -2.68 -4.07 16.22
N GLU A 265 -2.65 -2.90 16.87
CA GLU A 265 -1.41 -2.27 17.35
C GLU A 265 -0.63 -3.20 18.29
N ASN A 266 -1.33 -3.93 19.16
CA ASN A 266 -0.74 -4.96 20.00
C ASN A 266 -0.90 -6.34 19.32
N LEU A 267 0.17 -6.87 18.76
CA LEU A 267 0.17 -8.17 18.09
C LEU A 267 -0.18 -9.36 19.02
N ALA A 268 0.01 -9.22 20.34
CA ALA A 268 -0.40 -10.27 21.29
C ALA A 268 -1.92 -10.53 21.31
N GLU A 269 -2.71 -9.57 20.81
CA GLU A 269 -4.17 -9.72 20.68
C GLU A 269 -4.58 -10.40 19.34
N ALA A 270 -3.63 -10.60 18.44
CA ALA A 270 -3.85 -11.17 17.13
C ALA A 270 -3.84 -12.71 17.20
N ASN A 271 -4.95 -13.32 16.82
CA ASN A 271 -5.04 -14.78 16.65
C ASN A 271 -5.15 -15.11 15.17
N VAL A 272 -4.12 -15.72 14.61
CA VAL A 272 -4.07 -16.10 13.19
C VAL A 272 -4.22 -17.61 13.05
N THR A 273 -5.10 -18.02 12.15
CA THR A 273 -5.32 -19.42 11.79
C THR A 273 -5.30 -19.60 10.28
N LEU A 274 -4.73 -20.73 9.86
CA LEU A 274 -4.64 -21.13 8.46
C LEU A 274 -5.54 -22.34 8.21
N ASP A 275 -6.53 -22.21 7.34
CA ASP A 275 -7.32 -23.32 6.80
C ASP A 275 -6.67 -23.83 5.51
N LEU A 276 -6.11 -25.03 5.57
CA LEU A 276 -5.40 -25.67 4.45
C LEU A 276 -6.36 -26.33 3.45
N LYS A 277 -7.64 -26.49 3.80
CA LYS A 277 -8.67 -27.13 2.97
C LYS A 277 -10.02 -26.41 3.07
N PRO A 278 -10.08 -25.13 2.66
CA PRO A 278 -11.30 -24.31 2.82
C PRO A 278 -12.50 -24.85 2.04
N GLY A 279 -12.29 -25.56 0.94
CA GLY A 279 -13.36 -26.17 0.15
C GLY A 279 -14.04 -27.39 0.78
N LEU A 280 -13.56 -27.85 1.94
CA LEU A 280 -14.12 -29.02 2.64
C LEU A 280 -14.54 -28.63 4.07
N THR A 281 -15.70 -29.09 4.50
CA THR A 281 -16.09 -29.03 5.93
C THR A 281 -15.21 -29.98 6.74
N ALA A 282 -15.14 -29.78 8.06
CA ALA A 282 -14.39 -30.68 8.95
C ALA A 282 -14.89 -32.14 8.84
N GLN A 283 -16.21 -32.35 8.72
CA GLN A 283 -16.80 -33.66 8.55
C GLN A 283 -16.41 -34.34 7.22
N GLN A 284 -16.45 -33.56 6.10
CA GLN A 284 -16.03 -34.07 4.79
C GLN A 284 -14.54 -34.42 4.78
N LEU A 285 -13.73 -33.61 5.45
CA LEU A 285 -12.30 -33.83 5.57
C LEU A 285 -11.98 -35.05 6.42
N ASP A 286 -12.70 -35.28 7.53
CA ASP A 286 -12.58 -36.47 8.36
C ASP A 286 -12.94 -37.72 7.56
N THR A 287 -14.07 -37.70 6.85
CA THR A 287 -14.48 -38.83 5.98
C THR A 287 -13.44 -39.13 4.90
N ARG A 288 -12.87 -38.09 4.28
CA ARG A 288 -11.80 -38.23 3.30
C ARG A 288 -10.55 -38.85 3.92
N LEU A 289 -10.12 -38.33 5.08
CA LEU A 289 -8.93 -38.84 5.76
C LEU A 289 -9.11 -40.29 6.17
N GLN A 290 -10.29 -40.67 6.67
CA GLN A 290 -10.61 -42.08 6.97
C GLN A 290 -10.42 -42.98 5.74
N ARG A 291 -10.94 -42.56 4.59
CA ARG A 291 -10.78 -43.32 3.33
C ARG A 291 -9.31 -43.47 2.93
N GLU A 292 -8.54 -42.38 2.94
CA GLU A 292 -7.12 -42.37 2.57
C GLU A 292 -6.30 -43.30 3.50
N LEU A 293 -6.60 -43.27 4.82
CA LEU A 293 -5.94 -44.17 5.80
C LEU A 293 -6.31 -45.62 5.62
N ALA A 294 -7.56 -45.92 5.24
CA ALA A 294 -8.02 -47.30 5.01
C ALA A 294 -7.41 -47.90 3.73
N GLU A 295 -7.36 -47.10 2.63
CA GLU A 295 -6.78 -47.54 1.35
C GLU A 295 -5.29 -47.89 1.47
N ASP A 296 -4.53 -47.16 2.28
CA ASP A 296 -3.10 -47.36 2.51
C ASP A 296 -2.79 -47.84 3.96
N SER A 297 -3.59 -48.69 4.50
CA SER A 297 -3.57 -49.13 5.92
C SER A 297 -2.20 -49.60 6.44
N ARG A 298 -1.34 -50.13 5.55
CA ARG A 298 0.02 -50.62 5.90
C ARG A 298 1.12 -49.57 5.73
N ARG A 299 0.81 -48.39 5.16
CA ARG A 299 1.78 -47.27 4.99
C ARG A 299 1.86 -46.42 6.24
N GLN A 300 2.99 -45.75 6.40
CA GLN A 300 3.13 -44.73 7.44
C GLN A 300 2.29 -43.52 7.13
N LEU A 301 1.72 -42.87 8.16
CA LEU A 301 0.88 -41.67 8.05
C LEU A 301 1.52 -40.57 7.20
N ARG A 302 2.80 -40.25 7.44
CA ARG A 302 3.55 -39.20 6.67
C ARG A 302 3.59 -39.52 5.16
N ASN A 303 3.49 -40.75 4.74
CA ASN A 303 3.53 -41.14 3.33
C ASN A 303 2.15 -41.09 2.64
N VAL A 304 1.07 -40.92 3.40
CA VAL A 304 -0.31 -40.81 2.91
C VAL A 304 -0.75 -39.35 2.85
N LEU A 305 -0.28 -38.49 3.78
CA LEU A 305 -0.61 -37.06 3.84
C LEU A 305 -0.27 -36.27 2.58
N PRO A 306 0.72 -36.62 1.72
CA PRO A 306 0.95 -35.93 0.44
C PRO A 306 -0.24 -35.93 -0.53
N ARG A 307 -1.25 -36.79 -0.32
CA ARG A 307 -2.53 -36.73 -1.04
C ARG A 307 -3.39 -35.52 -0.64
N LEU A 308 -3.12 -34.95 0.54
CA LEU A 308 -3.84 -33.81 1.09
C LEU A 308 -2.99 -32.52 1.13
N LEU A 309 -1.68 -32.63 1.29
CA LEU A 309 -0.76 -31.51 1.51
C LEU A 309 0.42 -31.58 0.53
N PRO A 310 1.12 -30.47 0.25
CA PRO A 310 2.42 -30.50 -0.42
C PRO A 310 3.39 -31.41 0.36
N SER A 311 4.25 -32.14 -0.34
CA SER A 311 5.09 -33.19 0.25
C SER A 311 5.96 -32.68 1.41
N SER A 312 6.58 -31.50 1.28
CA SER A 312 7.39 -30.90 2.35
C SER A 312 6.55 -30.57 3.59
N PHE A 313 5.28 -30.17 3.41
CA PHE A 313 4.40 -29.91 4.53
C PHE A 313 3.86 -31.18 5.15
N ALA A 314 3.52 -32.17 4.34
CA ALA A 314 3.04 -33.49 4.80
C ALA A 314 4.04 -34.21 5.72
N GLU A 315 5.36 -33.97 5.50
CA GLU A 315 6.42 -34.55 6.32
C GLU A 315 6.39 -34.06 7.76
N ILE A 316 6.18 -32.77 7.98
CA ILE A 316 6.21 -32.15 9.31
C ILE A 316 4.83 -32.07 9.97
N PHE A 317 3.76 -32.17 9.20
CA PHE A 317 2.39 -31.93 9.66
C PHE A 317 1.94 -32.81 10.82
N PRO A 318 2.24 -34.14 10.88
CA PRO A 318 1.93 -34.95 12.03
C PRO A 318 2.55 -34.43 13.34
N GLU A 319 3.82 -34.02 13.30
CA GLU A 319 4.54 -33.44 14.43
C GLU A 319 3.81 -32.18 14.97
N LEU A 320 3.34 -31.29 14.07
CA LEU A 320 2.58 -30.09 14.44
C LEU A 320 1.24 -30.42 15.11
N CYS A 321 0.68 -31.62 14.86
CA CYS A 321 -0.55 -32.09 15.46
C CYS A 321 -0.30 -32.93 16.75
N GLY A 322 0.96 -33.14 17.14
CA GLY A 322 1.31 -34.03 18.23
C GLY A 322 0.96 -35.52 17.92
N VAL A 323 1.13 -35.92 16.66
CA VAL A 323 0.87 -37.29 16.17
C VAL A 323 2.15 -37.86 15.59
N ASP A 324 2.43 -39.12 15.85
CA ASP A 324 3.60 -39.82 15.28
C ASP A 324 3.39 -40.10 13.79
N GLY A 325 4.10 -39.40 12.93
CA GLY A 325 4.07 -39.55 11.46
C GLY A 325 4.62 -40.90 10.95
N SER A 326 5.40 -41.62 11.76
CA SER A 326 5.91 -42.97 11.43
C SER A 326 4.88 -44.08 11.68
N LYS A 327 3.80 -43.77 12.41
CA LYS A 327 2.75 -44.68 12.73
C LYS A 327 2.08 -45.21 11.48
N VAL A 328 1.81 -46.52 11.46
CA VAL A 328 1.07 -47.16 10.37
C VAL A 328 -0.39 -46.69 10.37
N CYS A 329 -0.94 -46.40 9.19
CA CYS A 329 -2.28 -45.82 9.04
C CYS A 329 -3.39 -46.59 9.76
N ALA A 330 -3.29 -47.93 9.78
CA ALA A 330 -4.25 -48.79 10.53
C ALA A 330 -4.25 -48.55 12.05
N GLN A 331 -3.21 -47.94 12.60
CA GLN A 331 -3.04 -47.67 14.03
C GLN A 331 -3.37 -46.26 14.42
N VAL A 332 -3.71 -45.37 13.45
CA VAL A 332 -4.11 -44.00 13.74
C VAL A 332 -5.46 -44.00 14.45
N THR A 333 -5.49 -43.49 15.68
CA THR A 333 -6.70 -43.48 16.50
C THR A 333 -7.69 -42.40 16.02
N LYS A 334 -8.93 -42.47 16.52
CA LYS A 334 -9.94 -41.46 16.25
C LYS A 334 -9.49 -40.08 16.75
N GLU A 335 -8.92 -40.00 17.94
CA GLU A 335 -8.45 -38.79 18.58
C GLU A 335 -7.28 -38.15 17.77
N GLU A 336 -6.35 -38.96 17.27
CA GLU A 336 -5.26 -38.51 16.41
C GLU A 336 -5.81 -37.96 15.07
N ARG A 337 -6.78 -38.65 14.48
CA ARG A 337 -7.42 -38.17 13.26
C ARG A 337 -8.17 -36.84 13.47
N GLU A 338 -8.90 -36.70 14.58
CA GLU A 338 -9.56 -35.43 14.93
C GLU A 338 -8.56 -34.30 15.12
N LYS A 339 -7.39 -34.55 15.71
CA LYS A 339 -6.29 -33.55 15.78
C LYS A 339 -5.80 -33.13 14.39
N LEU A 340 -5.58 -34.11 13.50
CA LEU A 340 -5.16 -33.84 12.12
C LEU A 340 -6.22 -33.01 11.38
N VAL A 341 -7.50 -33.37 11.49
CA VAL A 341 -8.60 -32.61 10.86
C VAL A 341 -8.70 -31.21 11.42
N SER A 342 -8.61 -31.05 12.75
CA SER A 342 -8.65 -29.75 13.40
C SER A 342 -7.50 -28.81 12.90
N ALA A 343 -6.30 -29.36 12.82
CA ALA A 343 -5.14 -28.60 12.32
C ALA A 343 -5.25 -28.30 10.82
N LEU A 344 -5.78 -29.21 10.00
CA LEU A 344 -6.05 -28.94 8.58
C LEU A 344 -7.04 -27.79 8.38
N LYS A 345 -7.97 -27.59 9.31
CA LYS A 345 -9.00 -26.55 9.27
C LYS A 345 -8.61 -25.25 9.97
N ALA A 346 -7.73 -25.28 10.95
CA ALA A 346 -7.39 -24.12 11.75
C ALA A 346 -5.99 -24.25 12.37
N LEU A 347 -4.97 -24.35 11.52
CA LEU A 347 -3.58 -24.39 11.99
C LEU A 347 -3.20 -23.01 12.59
N PRO A 348 -2.84 -22.94 13.88
CA PRO A 348 -2.46 -21.68 14.48
C PRO A 348 -1.10 -21.19 13.98
N ILE A 349 -1.00 -19.88 13.71
CA ILE A 349 0.24 -19.21 13.34
C ILE A 349 0.48 -18.06 14.33
N PRO A 350 1.24 -18.29 15.41
CA PRO A 350 1.59 -17.24 16.36
C PRO A 350 2.49 -16.19 15.71
N LEU A 351 2.05 -14.93 15.77
CA LEU A 351 2.79 -13.81 15.21
C LEU A 351 3.79 -13.30 16.24
N LYS A 352 4.97 -12.87 15.78
CA LYS A 352 6.03 -12.29 16.61
C LYS A 352 6.16 -10.78 16.38
N LYS A 353 6.43 -10.38 15.16
CA LYS A 353 6.52 -8.97 14.76
C LYS A 353 6.33 -8.81 13.25
N LEU A 354 6.00 -7.58 12.83
CA LEU A 354 6.09 -7.19 11.42
C LEU A 354 7.57 -7.09 11.00
N ALA A 355 7.84 -7.31 9.72
CA ALA A 355 9.13 -6.95 9.15
C ALA A 355 9.38 -5.44 9.35
N PRO A 356 10.66 -4.98 9.34
CA PRO A 356 10.98 -3.56 9.45
C PRO A 356 10.20 -2.70 8.45
N ILE A 357 9.84 -1.47 8.86
CA ILE A 357 9.04 -0.55 8.01
C ILE A 357 9.75 -0.24 6.69
N GLU A 358 11.07 -0.28 6.68
CA GLU A 358 11.92 -0.06 5.52
C GLU A 358 11.72 -1.14 4.43
N GLU A 359 11.35 -2.35 4.84
CA GLU A 359 11.09 -3.50 3.96
C GLU A 359 9.62 -3.61 3.55
N ALA A 360 8.74 -2.86 4.20
CA ALA A 360 7.33 -2.83 3.86
C ALA A 360 7.08 -2.20 2.49
N ILE A 361 5.98 -2.57 1.84
CA ILE A 361 5.60 -1.95 0.55
C ILE A 361 5.02 -0.56 0.77
N VAL A 362 4.23 -0.38 1.83
CA VAL A 362 3.49 0.86 2.14
C VAL A 362 3.65 1.23 3.60
N THR A 363 3.68 2.53 3.88
CA THR A 363 3.60 3.10 5.22
C THR A 363 2.14 3.35 5.57
N ARG A 364 1.66 2.75 6.64
CA ARG A 364 0.42 3.14 7.33
C ARG A 364 0.73 4.27 8.31
N GLY A 365 -0.21 5.19 8.49
CA GLY A 365 -0.04 6.38 9.30
C GLY A 365 0.58 7.51 8.51
N GLY A 366 0.39 8.72 8.98
CA GLY A 366 0.85 9.93 8.29
C GLY A 366 0.15 11.17 8.81
N VAL A 367 0.10 12.22 8.03
CA VAL A 367 -0.61 13.46 8.36
C VAL A 367 -2.09 13.15 8.58
N ASN A 368 -2.62 13.62 9.71
CA ASN A 368 -3.98 13.35 10.15
C ASN A 368 -5.00 13.90 9.13
N VAL A 369 -5.80 13.03 8.54
CA VAL A 369 -6.80 13.39 7.52
C VAL A 369 -7.84 14.41 8.01
N ARG A 370 -8.08 14.55 9.32
CA ARG A 370 -8.99 15.54 9.88
C ARG A 370 -8.47 16.97 9.73
N GLU A 371 -7.18 17.13 9.52
CA GLU A 371 -6.49 18.41 9.35
C GLU A 371 -6.28 18.79 7.87
N ILE A 372 -6.83 17.97 6.96
CA ILE A 372 -6.78 18.17 5.51
C ILE A 372 -8.22 18.27 4.98
N ASP A 373 -8.46 19.19 4.07
CA ASP A 373 -9.74 19.26 3.38
C ASP A 373 -9.81 18.16 2.30
N PRO A 374 -10.74 17.20 2.37
CA PRO A 374 -10.85 16.14 1.39
C PRO A 374 -11.31 16.61 0.00
N ALA A 375 -11.90 17.81 -0.12
CA ALA A 375 -12.37 18.35 -1.38
C ALA A 375 -11.25 19.00 -2.21
N THR A 376 -10.17 19.47 -1.56
CA THR A 376 -9.07 20.22 -2.19
C THR A 376 -7.69 19.64 -1.91
N MET A 377 -7.57 18.76 -0.91
CA MET A 377 -6.31 18.31 -0.31
C MET A 377 -5.52 19.41 0.42
N GLU A 378 -6.13 20.56 0.66
CA GLU A 378 -5.50 21.68 1.38
C GLU A 378 -5.48 21.46 2.88
N SER A 379 -4.46 21.98 3.54
CA SER A 379 -4.36 22.06 4.98
C SER A 379 -5.47 22.93 5.60
N ARG A 380 -6.11 22.44 6.64
CA ARG A 380 -7.03 23.24 7.47
C ARG A 380 -6.32 24.14 8.48
N LYS A 381 -4.98 24.10 8.54
CA LYS A 381 -4.16 24.85 9.51
C LYS A 381 -3.26 25.89 8.85
N VAL A 382 -2.85 25.64 7.62
CA VAL A 382 -1.90 26.48 6.88
C VAL A 382 -2.44 26.68 5.48
N SER A 383 -2.92 27.85 5.18
CA SER A 383 -3.43 28.19 3.84
C SER A 383 -2.32 28.09 2.79
N GLY A 384 -2.67 27.54 1.63
CA GLY A 384 -1.73 27.32 0.53
C GLY A 384 -0.84 26.08 0.68
N LEU A 385 -0.97 25.30 1.77
CA LEU A 385 -0.25 24.04 1.95
C LEU A 385 -1.18 22.86 1.60
N TYR A 386 -0.74 21.98 0.72
CA TYR A 386 -1.49 20.81 0.23
C TYR A 386 -0.74 19.51 0.52
N PHE A 387 -1.47 18.40 0.57
CA PHE A 387 -0.92 17.07 0.81
C PHE A 387 -1.34 16.10 -0.29
N ALA A 388 -0.43 15.21 -0.71
CA ALA A 388 -0.73 14.21 -1.73
C ALA A 388 0.04 12.91 -1.52
N GLY A 389 -0.63 11.79 -1.73
CA GLY A 389 -0.05 10.43 -1.67
C GLY A 389 0.21 9.93 -0.26
N GLU A 390 1.20 9.06 -0.12
CA GLU A 390 1.49 8.24 1.07
C GLU A 390 1.92 9.05 2.32
N VAL A 391 2.14 10.36 2.20
CA VAL A 391 2.37 11.25 3.36
C VAL A 391 1.10 11.43 4.20
N ILE A 392 -0.07 11.22 3.61
CA ILE A 392 -1.39 11.28 4.24
C ILE A 392 -1.66 9.94 4.96
N ASP A 393 -2.39 9.97 6.08
CA ASP A 393 -2.80 8.76 6.82
C ASP A 393 -3.88 7.97 6.07
N VAL A 394 -3.51 7.38 4.93
CA VAL A 394 -4.34 6.49 4.10
C VAL A 394 -3.51 5.33 3.58
N ASP A 395 -4.08 4.12 3.60
CA ASP A 395 -3.47 2.94 3.00
C ASP A 395 -4.54 1.97 2.46
N ALA A 396 -4.19 1.21 1.44
CA ALA A 396 -5.06 0.24 0.80
C ALA A 396 -4.35 -1.10 0.59
N HIS A 397 -5.11 -2.13 0.26
CA HIS A 397 -4.62 -3.46 -0.06
C HIS A 397 -3.71 -3.48 -1.30
N THR A 398 -3.13 -4.65 -1.58
CA THR A 398 -2.38 -4.87 -2.83
C THR A 398 -3.35 -4.89 -4.02
N GLY A 399 -2.89 -4.43 -5.20
CA GLY A 399 -3.73 -4.51 -6.39
C GLY A 399 -3.70 -3.27 -7.30
N GLY A 400 -2.85 -2.29 -6.99
CA GLY A 400 -2.77 -1.00 -7.71
C GLY A 400 -3.42 0.16 -6.97
N TYR A 401 -4.09 -0.13 -5.85
CA TYR A 401 -4.86 0.85 -5.08
C TYR A 401 -3.99 1.97 -4.49
N ASN A 402 -2.85 1.65 -3.88
CA ASN A 402 -1.98 2.68 -3.27
C ASN A 402 -1.36 3.64 -4.30
N LEU A 403 -1.06 3.14 -5.52
CA LEU A 403 -0.65 4.03 -6.61
C LEU A 403 -1.82 4.90 -7.08
N GLN A 404 -3.04 4.34 -7.20
CA GLN A 404 -4.21 5.13 -7.57
C GLN A 404 -4.52 6.22 -6.53
N ILE A 405 -4.39 5.94 -5.24
CA ILE A 405 -4.49 6.96 -4.17
C ILE A 405 -3.48 8.09 -4.41
N ALA A 406 -2.24 7.74 -4.75
CA ALA A 406 -1.21 8.73 -5.04
C ALA A 406 -1.53 9.55 -6.30
N TRP A 407 -2.05 8.92 -7.37
CA TRP A 407 -2.49 9.62 -8.57
C TRP A 407 -3.65 10.57 -8.30
N ALA A 408 -4.71 10.08 -7.64
CA ALA A 408 -5.93 10.82 -7.40
C ALA A 408 -5.73 12.01 -6.46
N THR A 409 -5.07 11.79 -5.32
CA THR A 409 -4.77 12.88 -4.37
C THR A 409 -3.78 13.88 -4.95
N GLY A 410 -2.82 13.42 -5.78
CA GLY A 410 -1.91 14.29 -6.51
C GLY A 410 -2.64 15.16 -7.54
N ALA A 411 -3.53 14.56 -8.33
CA ALA A 411 -4.31 15.28 -9.33
C ALA A 411 -5.20 16.35 -8.68
N LEU A 412 -5.93 16.00 -7.61
CA LEU A 412 -6.81 16.94 -6.91
C LEU A 412 -6.02 18.07 -6.23
N ALA A 413 -4.94 17.74 -5.50
CA ALA A 413 -4.08 18.75 -4.87
C ALA A 413 -3.45 19.69 -5.91
N GLY A 414 -3.02 19.15 -7.06
CA GLY A 414 -2.48 19.94 -8.15
C GLY A 414 -3.48 20.88 -8.77
N GLN A 415 -4.69 20.39 -9.07
CA GLN A 415 -5.79 21.20 -9.60
C GLN A 415 -6.13 22.34 -8.64
N SER A 416 -6.39 22.02 -7.36
CA SER A 416 -6.77 23.02 -6.35
C SER A 416 -5.67 24.04 -6.06
N ALA A 417 -4.40 23.62 -6.07
CA ALA A 417 -3.29 24.56 -5.88
C ALA A 417 -3.03 25.42 -7.11
N GLY A 418 -3.40 24.96 -8.31
CA GLY A 418 -3.22 25.71 -9.57
C GLY A 418 -4.35 26.67 -9.89
N GLU A 419 -5.57 26.39 -9.44
CA GLU A 419 -6.74 27.24 -9.71
C GLU A 419 -6.63 28.61 -9.05
N GLU A 420 -7.12 29.63 -9.75
CA GLU A 420 -7.31 30.96 -9.17
C GLU A 420 -8.46 30.92 -8.15
N GLU A 421 -8.28 31.57 -7.01
CA GLU A 421 -9.42 31.85 -6.13
C GLU A 421 -10.37 32.79 -6.91
N GLU A 422 -11.60 32.34 -7.13
CA GLU A 422 -12.65 33.27 -7.54
C GLU A 422 -12.79 34.31 -6.42
N ILE A 423 -12.26 35.50 -6.64
CA ILE A 423 -12.55 36.65 -5.77
C ILE A 423 -14.04 36.92 -6.04
N GLU A 424 -14.92 36.41 -5.18
CA GLU A 424 -16.29 36.90 -5.14
C GLU A 424 -16.21 38.43 -4.99
N ALA A 425 -16.46 39.12 -6.08
CA ALA A 425 -16.61 40.55 -6.06
C ALA A 425 -17.85 40.88 -5.21
N ILE A 426 -17.60 41.31 -3.98
CA ILE A 426 -18.62 41.83 -3.06
C ILE A 426 -19.19 43.12 -3.64
#